data_51eabb7c16dc4118ee4e55ccfac30512
#
_entry.id   51eabb7c16dc4118ee4e55ccfac30512
#
_cell.length_a   1.000
_cell.length_b   1.000
_cell.length_c   1.000
_cell.angle_alpha   90.00
_cell.angle_beta   90.00
_cell.angle_gamma   90.00
#
_symmetry.space_group_name_H-M   'P 1'
#
loop_
_entity.id
_entity.type
_entity.pdbx_description
1 polymer ?
#
loop_
_entity_poly.entity_id
_entity_poly.type
_entity_poly.pdbx_seq_one_letter_code
_entity_poly.pdbx_strand_id
1 'polypeptide(L)'
;MSTSLRTCAVLSAAGSLSVFLGTPNPVIHLPLVMLVYPAVLLLASRTDSPFRTGWCSAIPGAAAALYWIAVAAHMYGSFPWILAAPCSILLGMYVALWGGFFSWIMARTRDFSPWRRCAFAGVLWFLLEWTRGWFGTGFSWLTLSSGLAAWPVLLQPLSLLGEYGYSGLLAATACLACEGLALLRTKVSRRSGVLMTACALGVLVVVAAFGSWRLSVMPDRLAEKSTPVTFTLVQGSVRQDVKWSKQYQQQTLARYIRLSIDGVRGNVEALAGAASPRPKAEVLSSFMGRSDVSGDATLAPALPDVLLWPETAMPFAYPSGALASELRTFVRELGIPLLFGAPGVERSVEGKTLLYNRAFLLTPEGDGGHYDKEHLVPFGEYLPPVLDWDIFQNLLQGLGGFEPGTQETLFPLSLADRGRLDMGMLICYEAIFPELARKRVADGAELLLNISNDAWYDYTSAPMQHLQLSLMRAVEEGRYVVRATNSGITAVLDPLGGIHAMGSKENGHSLFVAGSLTGTALALRGHTPYFYLHPWLPAAGCVLLFLLGLPLVRRGRR
;
A
#
# COMPACT_ATOMS: atom_id res chain seq x y z
N MET A 1 18.42 -37.28 -11.04
CA MET A 1 17.48 -36.63 -10.13
C MET A 1 16.25 -37.52 -9.98
N SER A 2 15.86 -37.86 -8.75
CA SER A 2 14.64 -38.61 -8.46
C SER A 2 13.42 -37.82 -8.98
N THR A 3 12.32 -38.51 -9.30
CA THR A 3 11.05 -37.92 -9.78
C THR A 3 10.56 -36.84 -8.80
N SER A 4 10.76 -37.05 -7.50
CA SER A 4 10.45 -36.10 -6.43
C SER A 4 11.26 -34.79 -6.53
N LEU A 5 12.55 -34.84 -6.83
CA LEU A 5 13.40 -33.66 -6.92
C LEU A 5 13.06 -32.79 -8.15
N ARG A 6 12.70 -33.43 -9.27
CA ARG A 6 12.25 -32.72 -10.49
C ARG A 6 10.93 -31.99 -10.23
N THR A 7 9.98 -32.64 -9.56
CA THR A 7 8.69 -32.03 -9.21
C THR A 7 8.87 -30.82 -8.30
N CYS A 8 9.71 -30.93 -7.27
CA CYS A 8 10.00 -29.80 -6.38
C CYS A 8 10.65 -28.63 -7.14
N ALA A 9 11.60 -28.90 -8.06
CA ALA A 9 12.25 -27.87 -8.85
C ALA A 9 11.25 -27.15 -9.78
N VAL A 10 10.35 -27.89 -10.44
CA VAL A 10 9.31 -27.29 -11.30
C VAL A 10 8.34 -26.43 -10.50
N LEU A 11 7.88 -26.91 -9.34
CA LEU A 11 6.99 -26.13 -8.47
C LEU A 11 7.69 -24.88 -7.93
N SER A 12 8.97 -24.99 -7.56
CA SER A 12 9.76 -23.83 -7.13
C SER A 12 9.92 -22.79 -8.24
N ALA A 13 10.20 -23.21 -9.45
CA ALA A 13 10.29 -22.30 -10.58
C ALA A 13 8.94 -21.63 -10.90
N ALA A 14 7.85 -22.41 -10.95
CA ALA A 14 6.52 -21.90 -11.26
C ALA A 14 6.01 -20.93 -10.18
N GLY A 15 6.20 -21.25 -8.90
CA GLY A 15 5.82 -20.38 -7.79
C GLY A 15 6.64 -19.09 -7.75
N SER A 16 7.96 -19.19 -7.92
CA SER A 16 8.84 -18.02 -7.96
C SER A 16 8.51 -17.09 -9.12
N LEU A 17 8.29 -17.64 -10.33
CA LEU A 17 7.88 -16.85 -11.48
C LEU A 17 6.52 -16.18 -11.26
N SER A 18 5.57 -16.90 -10.63
CA SER A 18 4.24 -16.32 -10.39
C SER A 18 4.29 -15.15 -9.40
N VAL A 19 5.07 -15.24 -8.33
CA VAL A 19 5.25 -14.15 -7.37
C VAL A 19 5.98 -12.98 -8.01
N PHE A 20 7.08 -13.21 -8.72
CA PHE A 20 7.87 -12.15 -9.33
C PHE A 20 7.10 -11.43 -10.44
N LEU A 21 6.56 -12.16 -11.42
CA LEU A 21 5.85 -11.57 -12.54
C LEU A 21 4.47 -11.01 -12.17
N GLY A 22 3.85 -11.55 -11.11
CA GLY A 22 2.56 -11.11 -10.61
C GLY A 22 2.60 -9.81 -9.79
N THR A 23 3.79 -9.27 -9.50
CA THR A 23 4.00 -8.02 -8.79
C THR A 23 4.75 -7.01 -9.65
N PRO A 24 4.62 -5.69 -9.43
CA PRO A 24 5.44 -4.71 -10.13
C PRO A 24 6.92 -5.02 -9.97
N ASN A 25 7.60 -5.16 -11.10
CA ASN A 25 9.00 -5.54 -11.19
C ASN A 25 9.65 -4.83 -12.40
N PRO A 26 11.00 -4.81 -12.52
CA PRO A 26 11.67 -4.09 -13.58
C PRO A 26 11.60 -4.76 -14.98
N VAL A 27 11.02 -5.96 -15.08
CA VAL A 27 10.98 -6.74 -16.34
C VAL A 27 9.61 -6.60 -17.01
N ILE A 28 8.58 -7.19 -16.39
CA ILE A 28 7.21 -7.15 -16.87
C ILE A 28 6.24 -7.49 -15.74
N HIS A 29 5.19 -6.69 -15.58
CA HIS A 29 4.13 -6.94 -14.61
C HIS A 29 2.95 -7.65 -15.29
N LEU A 30 2.65 -8.88 -14.84
CA LEU A 30 1.56 -9.73 -15.33
C LEU A 30 0.62 -10.10 -14.16
N PRO A 31 -0.32 -9.22 -13.77
CA PRO A 31 -1.13 -9.34 -12.56
C PRO A 31 -1.76 -10.72 -12.35
N LEU A 32 -2.40 -11.30 -13.37
CA LEU A 32 -3.09 -12.60 -13.25
C LEU A 32 -2.17 -13.78 -12.99
N VAL A 33 -0.88 -13.65 -13.29
CA VAL A 33 0.09 -14.73 -13.04
C VAL A 33 0.25 -15.00 -11.54
N MET A 34 -0.04 -14.00 -10.68
CA MET A 34 -0.06 -14.18 -9.23
C MET A 34 -1.04 -15.28 -8.78
N LEU A 35 -2.15 -15.47 -9.50
CA LEU A 35 -3.15 -16.51 -9.20
C LEU A 35 -2.62 -17.94 -9.41
N VAL A 36 -1.48 -18.13 -10.06
CA VAL A 36 -0.84 -19.45 -10.19
C VAL A 36 -0.22 -19.88 -8.86
N TYR A 37 0.21 -18.96 -8.02
CA TYR A 37 0.92 -19.27 -6.78
C TYR A 37 0.12 -20.17 -5.81
N PRO A 38 -1.16 -19.90 -5.46
CA PRO A 38 -1.93 -20.80 -4.60
C PRO A 38 -2.12 -22.21 -5.20
N ALA A 39 -2.24 -22.33 -6.53
CA ALA A 39 -2.30 -23.61 -7.20
C ALA A 39 -0.97 -24.40 -7.06
N VAL A 40 0.16 -23.73 -7.18
CA VAL A 40 1.50 -24.31 -6.92
C VAL A 40 1.59 -24.81 -5.48
N LEU A 41 1.15 -24.05 -4.50
CA LEU A 41 1.14 -24.43 -3.09
C LEU A 41 0.23 -25.62 -2.81
N LEU A 42 -0.93 -25.69 -3.48
CA LEU A 42 -1.82 -26.84 -3.41
C LEU A 42 -1.15 -28.11 -3.98
N LEU A 43 -0.40 -27.98 -5.07
CA LEU A 43 0.39 -29.10 -5.62
C LEU A 43 1.55 -29.47 -4.71
N ALA A 44 2.24 -28.48 -4.12
CA ALA A 44 3.31 -28.71 -3.13
C ALA A 44 2.80 -29.50 -1.90
N SER A 45 1.53 -29.30 -1.50
CA SER A 45 0.90 -30.06 -0.42
C SER A 45 0.81 -31.58 -0.68
N ARG A 46 1.01 -32.02 -1.93
CA ARG A 46 0.95 -33.42 -2.35
C ARG A 46 2.32 -34.10 -2.40
N THR A 47 3.40 -33.36 -2.18
CA THR A 47 4.77 -33.89 -2.16
C THR A 47 5.10 -34.57 -0.81
N ASP A 48 6.25 -35.22 -0.73
CA ASP A 48 6.72 -35.89 0.48
C ASP A 48 7.16 -34.89 1.58
N SER A 49 7.51 -33.67 1.17
CA SER A 49 7.95 -32.60 2.08
C SER A 49 7.14 -31.31 1.81
N PRO A 50 5.84 -31.26 2.18
CA PRO A 50 4.93 -30.18 1.78
C PRO A 50 5.39 -28.80 2.24
N PHE A 51 5.83 -28.67 3.50
CA PHE A 51 6.34 -27.41 4.03
C PHE A 51 7.54 -26.90 3.23
N ARG A 52 8.55 -27.75 3.08
CA ARG A 52 9.79 -27.38 2.38
C ARG A 52 9.52 -27.01 0.93
N THR A 53 8.69 -27.78 0.22
CA THR A 53 8.35 -27.52 -1.18
C THR A 53 7.56 -26.22 -1.31
N GLY A 54 6.56 -25.99 -0.45
CA GLY A 54 5.79 -24.75 -0.42
C GLY A 54 6.64 -23.53 -0.08
N TRP A 55 7.52 -23.66 0.90
CA TRP A 55 8.44 -22.59 1.30
C TRP A 55 9.41 -22.24 0.17
N CYS A 56 10.13 -23.22 -0.37
CA CYS A 56 11.08 -23.00 -1.46
C CYS A 56 10.41 -22.49 -2.76
N SER A 57 9.09 -22.69 -2.92
CA SER A 57 8.38 -22.29 -4.14
C SER A 57 8.30 -20.79 -4.34
N ALA A 58 8.45 -19.97 -3.32
CA ALA A 58 8.36 -18.51 -3.44
C ALA A 58 9.65 -17.78 -3.11
N ILE A 59 10.64 -18.41 -2.45
CA ILE A 59 11.84 -17.70 -1.97
C ILE A 59 12.53 -16.90 -3.10
N PRO A 60 12.90 -17.49 -4.25
CA PRO A 60 13.57 -16.75 -5.30
C PRO A 60 12.69 -15.62 -5.88
N GLY A 61 11.40 -15.89 -6.08
CA GLY A 61 10.47 -14.91 -6.62
C GLY A 61 10.20 -13.75 -5.68
N ALA A 62 10.00 -14.02 -4.39
CA ALA A 62 9.81 -13.00 -3.38
C ALA A 62 11.10 -12.18 -3.16
N ALA A 63 12.26 -12.83 -3.08
CA ALA A 63 13.55 -12.14 -2.98
C ALA A 63 13.79 -11.22 -4.20
N ALA A 64 13.46 -11.70 -5.41
CA ALA A 64 13.56 -10.90 -6.62
C ALA A 64 12.54 -9.76 -6.67
N ALA A 65 11.30 -9.96 -6.19
CA ALA A 65 10.31 -8.89 -6.11
C ALA A 65 10.68 -7.81 -5.05
N LEU A 66 11.42 -8.21 -4.01
CA LEU A 66 11.88 -7.38 -2.91
C LEU A 66 13.37 -6.99 -3.02
N TYR A 67 13.97 -7.07 -4.22
CA TYR A 67 15.39 -6.76 -4.45
C TYR A 67 15.79 -5.36 -3.97
N TRP A 68 14.83 -4.44 -3.93
CA TRP A 68 15.02 -3.07 -3.47
C TRP A 68 15.46 -2.97 -1.99
N ILE A 69 15.22 -4.01 -1.17
CA ILE A 69 15.76 -4.08 0.20
C ILE A 69 17.29 -4.13 0.17
N ALA A 70 17.88 -4.89 -0.76
CA ALA A 70 19.34 -4.92 -0.92
C ALA A 70 19.88 -3.55 -1.38
N VAL A 71 19.15 -2.87 -2.28
CA VAL A 71 19.51 -1.51 -2.72
C VAL A 71 19.49 -0.55 -1.53
N ALA A 72 18.41 -0.55 -0.74
CA ALA A 72 18.31 0.30 0.45
C ALA A 72 19.41 0.00 1.49
N ALA A 73 19.68 -1.27 1.78
CA ALA A 73 20.74 -1.69 2.69
C ALA A 73 22.14 -1.28 2.21
N HIS A 74 22.40 -1.35 0.90
CA HIS A 74 23.68 -0.93 0.32
C HIS A 74 23.83 0.59 0.33
N MET A 75 22.85 1.33 -0.21
CA MET A 75 22.94 2.76 -0.42
C MET A 75 22.90 3.56 0.89
N TYR A 76 22.11 3.12 1.86
CA TYR A 76 21.86 3.89 3.08
C TYR A 76 22.29 3.18 4.36
N GLY A 77 22.32 1.83 4.37
CA GLY A 77 22.86 1.05 5.48
C GLY A 77 24.38 0.87 5.42
N SER A 78 25.06 1.40 4.38
CA SER A 78 26.49 1.23 4.15
C SER A 78 26.96 -0.23 4.07
N PHE A 79 26.04 -1.16 3.79
CA PHE A 79 26.39 -2.57 3.64
C PHE A 79 27.07 -2.81 2.28
N PRO A 80 28.21 -3.51 2.23
CA PRO A 80 28.72 -4.01 0.96
C PRO A 80 27.70 -4.98 0.34
N TRP A 81 27.66 -5.10 -0.98
CA TRP A 81 26.68 -5.94 -1.68
C TRP A 81 26.61 -7.38 -1.18
N ILE A 82 27.74 -7.92 -0.72
CA ILE A 82 27.80 -9.29 -0.15
C ILE A 82 26.94 -9.44 1.12
N LEU A 83 26.71 -8.36 1.87
CA LEU A 83 25.84 -8.34 3.05
C LEU A 83 24.44 -7.79 2.72
N ALA A 84 24.32 -6.89 1.75
CA ALA A 84 23.06 -6.28 1.35
C ALA A 84 22.16 -7.28 0.60
N ALA A 85 22.68 -8.04 -0.35
CA ALA A 85 21.91 -9.00 -1.13
C ALA A 85 21.22 -10.10 -0.29
N PRO A 86 21.84 -10.68 0.74
CA PRO A 86 21.18 -11.59 1.67
C PRO A 86 19.94 -10.99 2.37
N CYS A 87 19.85 -9.67 2.58
CA CYS A 87 18.70 -9.04 3.22
C CYS A 87 17.40 -9.27 2.41
N SER A 88 17.46 -9.15 1.08
CA SER A 88 16.31 -9.46 0.21
C SER A 88 15.95 -10.95 0.25
N ILE A 89 16.95 -11.83 0.34
CA ILE A 89 16.72 -13.28 0.44
C ILE A 89 16.06 -13.61 1.78
N LEU A 90 16.55 -13.07 2.89
CA LEU A 90 15.98 -13.31 4.22
C LEU A 90 14.53 -12.82 4.31
N LEU A 91 14.23 -11.63 3.76
CA LEU A 91 12.85 -11.15 3.70
C LEU A 91 12.00 -12.00 2.75
N GLY A 92 12.55 -12.44 1.62
CA GLY A 92 11.89 -13.40 0.73
C GLY A 92 11.61 -14.74 1.42
N MET A 93 12.52 -15.25 2.24
CA MET A 93 12.33 -16.46 3.07
C MET A 93 11.20 -16.24 4.08
N TYR A 94 11.14 -15.09 4.74
CA TYR A 94 10.05 -14.74 5.66
C TYR A 94 8.70 -14.72 4.95
N VAL A 95 8.59 -14.03 3.81
CA VAL A 95 7.33 -13.97 3.04
C VAL A 95 6.92 -15.37 2.54
N ALA A 96 7.86 -16.16 2.05
CA ALA A 96 7.60 -17.52 1.56
C ALA A 96 7.20 -18.51 2.68
N LEU A 97 7.54 -18.22 3.95
CA LEU A 97 7.25 -19.08 5.10
C LEU A 97 5.76 -19.43 5.19
N TRP A 98 4.90 -18.46 4.89
CA TRP A 98 3.45 -18.61 4.91
C TRP A 98 2.94 -19.58 3.84
N GLY A 99 3.60 -19.63 2.67
CA GLY A 99 3.36 -20.64 1.65
C GLY A 99 3.79 -22.05 2.12
N GLY A 100 4.86 -22.14 2.90
CA GLY A 100 5.27 -23.38 3.57
C GLY A 100 4.21 -23.90 4.53
N PHE A 101 3.71 -23.05 5.42
CA PHE A 101 2.61 -23.40 6.36
C PHE A 101 1.33 -23.76 5.62
N PHE A 102 0.96 -23.00 4.58
CA PHE A 102 -0.19 -23.35 3.76
C PHE A 102 -0.08 -24.77 3.21
N SER A 103 1.02 -25.09 2.53
CA SER A 103 1.22 -26.42 1.93
C SER A 103 1.24 -27.54 2.96
N TRP A 104 1.86 -27.29 4.12
CA TRP A 104 1.93 -28.24 5.22
C TRP A 104 0.57 -28.56 5.85
N ILE A 105 -0.28 -27.53 6.06
CA ILE A 105 -1.63 -27.70 6.59
C ILE A 105 -2.52 -28.38 5.53
N MET A 106 -2.43 -27.92 4.27
CA MET A 106 -3.19 -28.49 3.15
C MET A 106 -2.87 -29.97 2.91
N ALA A 107 -1.67 -30.43 3.22
CA ALA A 107 -1.33 -31.86 3.12
C ALA A 107 -2.20 -32.76 4.00
N ARG A 108 -2.77 -32.22 5.09
CA ARG A 108 -3.66 -32.94 5.99
C ARG A 108 -5.09 -33.07 5.47
N THR A 109 -5.44 -32.29 4.44
CA THR A 109 -6.80 -32.23 3.85
C THR A 109 -6.96 -33.15 2.63
N ARG A 110 -6.03 -34.08 2.38
CA ARG A 110 -6.03 -34.96 1.18
C ARG A 110 -7.30 -35.77 1.02
N ASP A 111 -7.94 -36.12 2.14
CA ASP A 111 -9.17 -36.92 2.17
C ASP A 111 -10.45 -36.08 2.18
N PHE A 112 -10.32 -34.76 2.13
CA PHE A 112 -11.50 -33.90 1.97
C PHE A 112 -12.06 -34.04 0.55
N SER A 113 -13.39 -33.81 0.41
CA SER A 113 -13.92 -33.60 -0.92
C SER A 113 -13.23 -32.38 -1.56
N PRO A 114 -13.03 -32.37 -2.90
CA PRO A 114 -12.35 -31.28 -3.58
C PRO A 114 -12.93 -29.90 -3.27
N TRP A 115 -14.25 -29.77 -3.21
CA TRP A 115 -14.95 -28.53 -2.84
C TRP A 115 -14.58 -28.02 -1.44
N ARG A 116 -14.67 -28.92 -0.45
CA ARG A 116 -14.31 -28.60 0.92
C ARG A 116 -12.84 -28.19 1.03
N ARG A 117 -11.97 -28.87 0.29
CA ARG A 117 -10.53 -28.61 0.25
C ARG A 117 -10.24 -27.21 -0.29
N CYS A 118 -10.91 -26.78 -1.36
CA CYS A 118 -10.75 -25.44 -1.93
C CYS A 118 -11.31 -24.34 -1.00
N ALA A 119 -12.47 -24.57 -0.37
CA ALA A 119 -13.01 -23.65 0.64
C ALA A 119 -12.06 -23.51 1.83
N PHE A 120 -11.51 -24.63 2.34
CA PHE A 120 -10.52 -24.63 3.41
C PHE A 120 -9.25 -23.87 2.99
N ALA A 121 -8.77 -24.04 1.76
CA ALA A 121 -7.60 -23.35 1.23
C ALA A 121 -7.80 -21.83 1.22
N GLY A 122 -8.96 -21.35 0.81
CA GLY A 122 -9.25 -19.91 0.80
C GLY A 122 -9.26 -19.29 2.19
N VAL A 123 -9.96 -19.93 3.14
CA VAL A 123 -10.01 -19.45 4.54
C VAL A 123 -8.63 -19.52 5.19
N LEU A 124 -7.89 -20.60 4.94
CA LEU A 124 -6.52 -20.74 5.45
C LEU A 124 -5.61 -19.64 4.90
N TRP A 125 -5.68 -19.35 3.60
CA TRP A 125 -4.84 -18.30 3.00
C TRP A 125 -5.16 -16.93 3.57
N PHE A 126 -6.45 -16.60 3.71
CA PHE A 126 -6.90 -15.38 4.39
C PHE A 126 -6.25 -15.21 5.76
N LEU A 127 -6.35 -16.23 6.61
CA LEU A 127 -5.81 -16.17 7.98
C LEU A 127 -4.28 -16.11 8.01
N LEU A 128 -3.60 -16.78 7.07
CA LEU A 128 -2.14 -16.73 6.98
C LEU A 128 -1.66 -15.34 6.56
N GLU A 129 -2.27 -14.69 5.57
CA GLU A 129 -1.89 -13.32 5.20
C GLU A 129 -2.28 -12.31 6.28
N TRP A 130 -3.44 -12.45 6.91
CA TRP A 130 -3.82 -11.64 8.06
C TRP A 130 -2.80 -11.77 9.21
N THR A 131 -2.38 -13.00 9.54
CA THR A 131 -1.36 -13.22 10.57
C THR A 131 -0.03 -12.56 10.19
N ARG A 132 0.37 -12.62 8.91
CA ARG A 132 1.58 -11.95 8.41
C ARG A 132 1.50 -10.43 8.57
N GLY A 133 0.31 -9.86 8.51
CA GLY A 133 0.09 -8.41 8.68
C GLY A 133 0.49 -7.87 10.06
N TRP A 134 0.58 -8.72 11.08
CA TRP A 134 0.94 -8.29 12.44
C TRP A 134 2.02 -9.16 13.12
N PHE A 135 2.30 -10.37 12.63
CA PHE A 135 3.29 -11.25 13.24
C PHE A 135 4.71 -10.64 13.15
N GLY A 136 5.40 -10.61 14.29
CA GLY A 136 6.67 -9.91 14.45
C GLY A 136 6.44 -8.40 14.43
N THR A 137 6.81 -7.75 13.34
CA THR A 137 6.55 -6.32 13.11
C THR A 137 5.44 -6.09 12.07
N GLY A 138 4.91 -7.18 11.51
CA GLY A 138 3.98 -7.14 10.38
C GLY A 138 4.64 -6.79 9.04
N PHE A 139 4.18 -7.43 7.96
CA PHE A 139 4.65 -7.12 6.61
C PHE A 139 3.55 -7.42 5.59
N SER A 140 2.67 -6.45 5.35
CA SER A 140 1.56 -6.53 4.39
C SER A 140 2.01 -6.17 2.96
N TRP A 141 3.12 -6.76 2.51
CA TRP A 141 3.67 -6.60 1.17
C TRP A 141 3.58 -7.92 0.42
N LEU A 142 3.43 -7.90 -0.90
CA LEU A 142 3.28 -9.11 -1.73
C LEU A 142 2.09 -9.99 -1.30
N THR A 143 0.95 -9.40 -0.98
CA THR A 143 -0.31 -10.14 -0.79
C THR A 143 -0.86 -10.59 -2.15
N LEU A 144 -1.68 -11.64 -2.16
CA LEU A 144 -2.21 -12.17 -3.41
C LEU A 144 -3.09 -11.13 -4.14
N SER A 145 -3.87 -10.36 -3.39
CA SER A 145 -4.72 -9.31 -3.95
C SER A 145 -3.94 -8.10 -4.45
N SER A 146 -2.77 -7.78 -3.86
CA SER A 146 -1.94 -6.65 -4.30
C SER A 146 -1.41 -6.81 -5.72
N GLY A 147 -1.22 -8.05 -6.19
CA GLY A 147 -0.87 -8.31 -7.59
C GLY A 147 -1.87 -7.76 -8.60
N LEU A 148 -3.16 -7.63 -8.21
CA LEU A 148 -4.22 -7.11 -9.06
C LEU A 148 -4.39 -5.58 -9.00
N ALA A 149 -3.58 -4.88 -8.22
CA ALA A 149 -3.74 -3.44 -7.96
C ALA A 149 -3.61 -2.55 -9.22
N ALA A 150 -3.00 -3.06 -10.29
CA ALA A 150 -2.94 -2.37 -11.58
C ALA A 150 -4.30 -2.31 -12.32
N TRP A 151 -5.29 -3.07 -11.90
CA TRP A 151 -6.58 -3.19 -12.59
C TRP A 151 -7.76 -2.79 -11.70
N PRO A 152 -8.24 -1.54 -11.75
CA PRO A 152 -9.32 -1.04 -10.89
C PRO A 152 -10.57 -1.92 -10.86
N VAL A 153 -10.97 -2.49 -12.01
CA VAL A 153 -12.11 -3.42 -12.09
C VAL A 153 -11.96 -4.61 -11.14
N LEU A 154 -10.74 -5.16 -11.00
CA LEU A 154 -10.49 -6.31 -10.15
C LEU A 154 -10.22 -5.94 -8.69
N LEU A 155 -10.02 -4.67 -8.38
CA LEU A 155 -9.82 -4.21 -7.00
C LEU A 155 -11.11 -4.03 -6.21
N GLN A 156 -12.26 -3.89 -6.87
CA GLN A 156 -13.51 -3.51 -6.21
C GLN A 156 -13.94 -4.42 -5.05
N PRO A 157 -13.67 -5.75 -5.06
CA PRO A 157 -13.97 -6.63 -3.91
C PRO A 157 -13.25 -6.25 -2.61
N LEU A 158 -12.18 -5.45 -2.65
CA LEU A 158 -11.52 -4.92 -1.45
C LEU A 158 -12.49 -4.15 -0.55
N SER A 159 -13.44 -3.42 -1.14
CA SER A 159 -14.48 -2.69 -0.39
C SER A 159 -15.47 -3.58 0.37
N LEU A 160 -15.48 -4.89 0.08
CA LEU A 160 -16.34 -5.89 0.75
C LEU A 160 -15.53 -6.76 1.71
N LEU A 161 -14.35 -7.23 1.29
CA LEU A 161 -13.60 -8.30 1.94
C LEU A 161 -12.27 -7.80 2.54
N GLY A 162 -11.82 -6.60 2.16
CA GLY A 162 -10.48 -6.11 2.44
C GLY A 162 -9.39 -6.91 1.73
N GLU A 163 -8.16 -6.54 1.93
CA GLU A 163 -6.99 -7.12 1.28
C GLU A 163 -6.87 -8.63 1.54
N TYR A 164 -6.92 -9.03 2.81
CA TYR A 164 -6.69 -10.43 3.20
C TYR A 164 -7.87 -11.32 2.84
N GLY A 165 -9.11 -10.85 3.05
CA GLY A 165 -10.31 -11.62 2.68
C GLY A 165 -10.42 -11.83 1.17
N TYR A 166 -10.08 -10.82 0.39
CA TYR A 166 -10.04 -10.94 -1.07
C TYR A 166 -8.93 -11.89 -1.54
N SER A 167 -7.75 -11.83 -0.93
CA SER A 167 -6.68 -12.82 -1.17
C SER A 167 -7.15 -14.24 -0.90
N GLY A 168 -7.92 -14.46 0.17
CA GLY A 168 -8.53 -15.75 0.47
C GLY A 168 -9.48 -16.23 -0.63
N LEU A 169 -10.34 -15.34 -1.15
CA LEU A 169 -11.23 -15.66 -2.28
C LEU A 169 -10.44 -16.04 -3.54
N LEU A 170 -9.38 -15.28 -3.84
CA LEU A 170 -8.51 -15.57 -4.98
C LEU A 170 -7.78 -16.92 -4.83
N ALA A 171 -7.31 -17.24 -3.62
CA ALA A 171 -6.68 -18.53 -3.33
C ALA A 171 -7.68 -19.70 -3.49
N ALA A 172 -8.90 -19.57 -2.98
CA ALA A 172 -9.95 -20.56 -3.19
C ALA A 172 -10.22 -20.77 -4.68
N THR A 173 -10.32 -19.68 -5.44
CA THR A 173 -10.58 -19.69 -6.88
C THR A 173 -9.46 -20.39 -7.65
N ALA A 174 -8.20 -20.11 -7.33
CA ALA A 174 -7.05 -20.76 -7.93
C ALA A 174 -7.01 -22.27 -7.62
N CYS A 175 -7.34 -22.64 -6.37
CA CYS A 175 -7.45 -24.03 -5.97
C CYS A 175 -8.61 -24.77 -6.67
N LEU A 176 -9.78 -24.10 -6.85
CA LEU A 176 -10.91 -24.65 -7.62
C LEU A 176 -10.51 -24.93 -9.07
N ALA A 177 -9.82 -24.00 -9.71
CA ALA A 177 -9.32 -24.18 -11.07
C ALA A 177 -8.34 -25.37 -11.14
N CYS A 178 -7.38 -25.45 -10.21
CA CYS A 178 -6.37 -26.51 -10.15
C CYS A 178 -6.99 -27.89 -9.94
N GLU A 179 -7.88 -28.05 -8.95
CA GLU A 179 -8.58 -29.32 -8.68
C GLU A 179 -9.53 -29.68 -9.83
N GLY A 180 -10.27 -28.69 -10.36
CA GLY A 180 -11.17 -28.89 -11.50
C GLY A 180 -10.43 -29.43 -12.72
N LEU A 181 -9.33 -28.80 -13.11
CA LEU A 181 -8.48 -29.24 -14.24
C LEU A 181 -7.87 -30.63 -14.01
N ALA A 182 -7.49 -30.95 -12.75
CA ALA A 182 -7.00 -32.28 -12.42
C ALA A 182 -8.09 -33.35 -12.58
N LEU A 183 -9.31 -33.08 -12.14
CA LEU A 183 -10.46 -34.00 -12.27
C LEU A 183 -10.94 -34.18 -13.71
N LEU A 184 -10.79 -33.19 -14.58
CA LEU A 184 -11.11 -33.32 -16.01
C LEU A 184 -10.29 -34.42 -16.70
N ARG A 185 -9.10 -34.72 -16.21
CA ARG A 185 -8.24 -35.79 -16.71
C ARG A 185 -8.68 -37.20 -16.28
N THR A 186 -9.60 -37.29 -15.30
CA THR A 186 -10.10 -38.54 -14.78
C THR A 186 -11.48 -38.86 -15.37
N LYS A 187 -11.69 -40.08 -15.87
CA LYS A 187 -13.00 -40.48 -16.45
C LYS A 187 -14.13 -40.49 -15.40
N VAL A 188 -13.82 -40.82 -14.15
CA VAL A 188 -14.80 -41.03 -13.05
C VAL A 188 -15.37 -39.73 -12.51
N SER A 189 -14.64 -38.61 -12.56
CA SER A 189 -15.01 -37.35 -11.92
C SER A 189 -15.12 -36.16 -12.87
N ARG A 190 -15.26 -36.42 -14.17
CA ARG A 190 -15.25 -35.37 -15.19
C ARG A 190 -16.31 -34.27 -15.00
N ARG A 191 -17.52 -34.66 -14.55
CA ARG A 191 -18.62 -33.70 -14.25
C ARG A 191 -18.20 -32.72 -13.12
N SER A 192 -17.65 -33.25 -12.04
CA SER A 192 -17.14 -32.43 -10.95
C SER A 192 -16.00 -31.50 -11.41
N GLY A 193 -15.12 -32.02 -12.28
CA GLY A 193 -14.05 -31.22 -12.87
C GLY A 193 -14.57 -30.04 -13.69
N VAL A 194 -15.56 -30.28 -14.57
CA VAL A 194 -16.23 -29.23 -15.35
C VAL A 194 -16.87 -28.20 -14.41
N LEU A 195 -17.62 -28.64 -13.40
CA LEU A 195 -18.34 -27.76 -12.49
C LEU A 195 -17.36 -26.89 -11.67
N MET A 196 -16.28 -27.47 -11.14
CA MET A 196 -15.28 -26.71 -10.36
C MET A 196 -14.55 -25.67 -11.22
N THR A 197 -14.16 -26.04 -12.45
CA THR A 197 -13.53 -25.11 -13.38
C THR A 197 -14.50 -23.98 -13.77
N ALA A 198 -15.76 -24.33 -14.07
CA ALA A 198 -16.80 -23.35 -14.37
C ALA A 198 -17.07 -22.41 -13.17
N CYS A 199 -17.09 -22.94 -11.94
CA CYS A 199 -17.22 -22.12 -10.73
C CYS A 199 -16.02 -21.16 -10.55
N ALA A 200 -14.78 -21.62 -10.78
CA ALA A 200 -13.62 -20.76 -10.71
C ALA A 200 -13.70 -19.60 -11.72
N LEU A 201 -14.07 -19.89 -12.96
CA LEU A 201 -14.32 -18.88 -13.99
C LEU A 201 -15.49 -17.97 -13.61
N GLY A 202 -16.57 -18.55 -13.06
CA GLY A 202 -17.75 -17.82 -12.58
C GLY A 202 -17.39 -16.80 -11.49
N VAL A 203 -16.52 -17.15 -10.55
CA VAL A 203 -16.03 -16.20 -9.53
C VAL A 203 -15.30 -15.03 -10.19
N LEU A 204 -14.42 -15.29 -11.15
CA LEU A 204 -13.70 -14.21 -11.86
C LEU A 204 -14.65 -13.31 -12.66
N VAL A 205 -15.67 -13.90 -13.30
CA VAL A 205 -16.72 -13.15 -14.01
C VAL A 205 -17.53 -12.29 -13.03
N VAL A 206 -17.91 -12.83 -11.87
CA VAL A 206 -18.64 -12.07 -10.84
C VAL A 206 -17.79 -10.94 -10.29
N VAL A 207 -16.51 -11.15 -10.03
CA VAL A 207 -15.56 -10.12 -9.60
C VAL A 207 -15.47 -9.02 -10.65
N ALA A 208 -15.29 -9.36 -11.93
CA ALA A 208 -15.22 -8.39 -13.01
C ALA A 208 -16.56 -7.66 -13.23
N ALA A 209 -17.70 -8.36 -13.17
CA ALA A 209 -19.02 -7.75 -13.30
C ALA A 209 -19.33 -6.79 -12.14
N PHE A 210 -19.02 -7.20 -10.89
CA PHE A 210 -19.15 -6.34 -9.71
C PHE A 210 -18.29 -5.10 -9.84
N GLY A 211 -17.03 -5.28 -10.25
CA GLY A 211 -16.12 -4.15 -10.45
C GLY A 211 -16.59 -3.20 -11.54
N SER A 212 -17.01 -3.73 -12.69
CA SER A 212 -17.54 -2.92 -13.78
C SER A 212 -18.82 -2.16 -13.38
N TRP A 213 -19.73 -2.82 -12.67
CA TRP A 213 -20.93 -2.19 -12.12
C TRP A 213 -20.55 -1.07 -11.16
N ARG A 214 -19.65 -1.32 -10.23
CA ARG A 214 -19.24 -0.35 -9.23
C ARG A 214 -18.57 0.88 -9.86
N LEU A 215 -17.67 0.66 -10.84
CA LEU A 215 -17.02 1.73 -11.59
C LEU A 215 -18.00 2.57 -12.43
N SER A 216 -19.15 2.01 -12.83
CA SER A 216 -20.16 2.73 -13.61
C SER A 216 -21.15 3.52 -12.74
N VAL A 217 -21.43 3.08 -11.51
CA VAL A 217 -22.49 3.65 -10.66
C VAL A 217 -21.95 4.54 -9.54
N MET A 218 -20.79 4.21 -8.99
CA MET A 218 -20.28 4.90 -7.80
C MET A 218 -19.73 6.30 -8.05
N PRO A 219 -19.15 6.67 -9.20
CA PRO A 219 -18.64 8.04 -9.42
C PRO A 219 -19.68 9.11 -9.13
N ASP A 220 -20.89 8.99 -9.69
CA ASP A 220 -21.97 9.97 -9.48
C ASP A 220 -22.40 10.03 -8.01
N ARG A 221 -22.55 8.86 -7.36
CA ARG A 221 -22.92 8.77 -5.94
C ARG A 221 -21.88 9.36 -5.00
N LEU A 222 -20.60 9.22 -5.33
CA LEU A 222 -19.51 9.81 -4.54
C LEU A 222 -19.52 11.33 -4.72
N ALA A 223 -19.74 11.83 -5.93
CA ALA A 223 -19.79 13.27 -6.22
C ALA A 223 -20.94 13.97 -5.48
N GLU A 224 -22.14 13.38 -5.43
CA GLU A 224 -23.33 13.96 -4.79
C GLU A 224 -23.17 14.22 -3.28
N LYS A 225 -22.34 13.43 -2.59
CA LYS A 225 -22.21 13.44 -1.11
C LYS A 225 -20.83 13.85 -0.63
N SER A 226 -20.11 14.59 -1.44
CA SER A 226 -18.72 14.91 -1.18
C SER A 226 -18.47 16.40 -1.07
N THR A 227 -17.39 16.74 -0.37
CA THR A 227 -16.83 18.09 -0.36
C THR A 227 -15.51 18.06 -1.13
N PRO A 228 -15.38 18.78 -2.25
CA PRO A 228 -14.13 18.84 -2.98
C PRO A 228 -13.08 19.63 -2.19
N VAL A 229 -11.86 19.10 -2.15
CA VAL A 229 -10.69 19.72 -1.51
C VAL A 229 -9.56 19.74 -2.52
N THR A 230 -9.02 20.90 -2.80
CA THR A 230 -7.93 21.08 -3.74
C THR A 230 -6.60 21.13 -3.01
N PHE A 231 -5.69 20.24 -3.36
CA PHE A 231 -4.35 20.14 -2.81
C PHE A 231 -3.31 20.61 -3.82
N THR A 232 -2.27 21.29 -3.34
CA THR A 232 -1.01 21.40 -4.06
C THR A 232 0.04 20.54 -3.35
N LEU A 233 0.45 19.48 -4.01
CA LEU A 233 1.39 18.48 -3.54
C LEU A 233 2.79 18.83 -4.05
N VAL A 234 3.79 18.86 -3.19
CA VAL A 234 5.15 19.24 -3.59
C VAL A 234 6.09 18.04 -3.51
N GLN A 235 6.73 17.71 -4.62
CA GLN A 235 7.79 16.71 -4.71
C GLN A 235 9.13 17.41 -4.77
N GLY A 236 9.86 17.43 -3.64
CA GLY A 236 11.13 18.16 -3.52
C GLY A 236 12.28 17.49 -4.26
N SER A 237 12.26 16.19 -4.43
CA SER A 237 13.36 15.39 -4.99
C SER A 237 14.71 15.69 -4.33
N VAL A 238 14.70 15.80 -2.99
CA VAL A 238 15.90 16.05 -2.21
C VAL A 238 16.60 14.73 -1.93
N ARG A 239 17.86 14.64 -2.30
CA ARG A 239 18.68 13.43 -2.09
C ARG A 239 18.88 13.16 -0.60
N GLN A 240 18.81 11.90 -0.20
CA GLN A 240 18.87 11.48 1.20
C GLN A 240 20.26 11.71 1.83
N ASP A 241 21.34 11.59 1.05
CA ASP A 241 22.72 11.75 1.50
C ASP A 241 23.08 13.18 1.91
N VAL A 242 22.44 14.20 1.31
CA VAL A 242 22.69 15.62 1.62
C VAL A 242 21.63 16.24 2.52
N LYS A 243 20.47 15.63 2.63
CA LYS A 243 19.26 16.15 3.27
C LYS A 243 19.51 16.65 4.70
N TRP A 244 20.28 15.91 5.49
CA TRP A 244 20.52 16.19 6.91
C TRP A 244 21.66 17.18 7.18
N SER A 245 22.42 17.57 6.16
CA SER A 245 23.51 18.51 6.32
C SER A 245 22.99 19.92 6.56
N LYS A 246 23.47 20.58 7.62
CA LYS A 246 23.04 21.93 8.02
C LYS A 246 23.15 22.96 6.88
N GLN A 247 24.17 22.86 6.03
CA GLN A 247 24.36 23.77 4.90
C GLN A 247 23.26 23.65 3.83
N TYR A 248 22.56 22.49 3.74
CA TYR A 248 21.51 22.26 2.75
C TYR A 248 20.10 22.50 3.31
N GLN A 249 19.92 22.65 4.64
CA GLN A 249 18.60 22.84 5.25
C GLN A 249 17.88 24.08 4.70
N GLN A 250 18.58 25.21 4.61
CA GLN A 250 18.00 26.45 4.05
C GLN A 250 17.69 26.31 2.57
N GLN A 251 18.57 25.68 1.79
CA GLN A 251 18.32 25.43 0.36
C GLN A 251 17.11 24.51 0.15
N THR A 252 16.96 23.51 1.03
CA THR A 252 15.81 22.60 1.02
C THR A 252 14.52 23.36 1.28
N LEU A 253 14.48 24.18 2.33
CA LEU A 253 13.32 25.03 2.64
C LEU A 253 12.97 25.96 1.47
N ALA A 254 13.96 26.70 0.95
CA ALA A 254 13.76 27.59 -0.19
C ALA A 254 13.25 26.86 -1.44
N ARG A 255 13.72 25.62 -1.69
CA ARG A 255 13.25 24.77 -2.78
C ARG A 255 11.78 24.41 -2.61
N TYR A 256 11.34 23.95 -1.43
CA TYR A 256 9.96 23.60 -1.16
C TYR A 256 9.04 24.83 -1.25
N ILE A 257 9.45 25.98 -0.72
CA ILE A 257 8.71 27.24 -0.84
C ILE A 257 8.54 27.62 -2.32
N ARG A 258 9.61 27.62 -3.11
CA ARG A 258 9.56 27.93 -4.54
C ARG A 258 8.60 27.01 -5.28
N LEU A 259 8.74 25.69 -5.13
CA LEU A 259 7.88 24.71 -5.77
C LEU A 259 6.41 24.85 -5.35
N SER A 260 6.13 25.26 -4.11
CA SER A 260 4.79 25.58 -3.63
C SER A 260 4.21 26.78 -4.37
N ILE A 261 4.99 27.86 -4.47
CA ILE A 261 4.58 29.10 -5.17
C ILE A 261 4.33 28.80 -6.64
N ASP A 262 5.22 28.05 -7.29
CA ASP A 262 5.07 27.68 -8.72
C ASP A 262 3.81 26.83 -8.93
N GLY A 263 3.51 25.89 -8.03
CA GLY A 263 2.31 25.05 -8.08
C GLY A 263 1.02 25.86 -7.88
N VAL A 264 1.02 26.78 -6.94
CA VAL A 264 -0.14 27.67 -6.70
C VAL A 264 -0.36 28.59 -7.91
N ARG A 265 0.69 29.18 -8.47
CA ARG A 265 0.59 30.02 -9.68
C ARG A 265 0.10 29.25 -10.88
N GLY A 266 0.68 28.08 -11.16
CA GLY A 266 0.25 27.24 -12.26
C GLY A 266 -1.22 26.82 -12.17
N ASN A 267 -1.72 26.59 -10.97
CA ASN A 267 -3.14 26.33 -10.75
C ASN A 267 -4.02 27.55 -11.08
N VAL A 268 -3.65 28.73 -10.60
CA VAL A 268 -4.36 29.99 -10.88
C VAL A 268 -4.38 30.29 -12.38
N GLU A 269 -3.25 30.12 -13.06
CA GLU A 269 -3.14 30.34 -14.51
C GLU A 269 -3.96 29.32 -15.31
N ALA A 270 -3.95 28.04 -14.91
CA ALA A 270 -4.74 26.99 -15.54
C ALA A 270 -6.25 27.27 -15.41
N LEU A 271 -6.69 27.74 -14.23
CA LEU A 271 -8.09 28.09 -13.98
C LEU A 271 -8.48 29.39 -14.68
N ALA A 272 -7.61 30.40 -14.75
CA ALA A 272 -7.83 31.63 -15.51
C ALA A 272 -7.85 31.37 -17.03
N GLY A 273 -7.01 30.46 -17.53
CA GLY A 273 -6.98 30.02 -18.93
C GLY A 273 -8.15 29.12 -19.32
N ALA A 274 -8.83 28.49 -18.37
CA ALA A 274 -10.02 27.66 -18.61
C ALA A 274 -11.28 28.49 -18.93
N ALA A 275 -11.22 29.82 -18.80
CA ALA A 275 -12.21 30.73 -19.38
C ALA A 275 -12.10 30.85 -20.92
N SER A 276 -11.13 30.23 -21.56
CA SER A 276 -10.93 30.01 -22.99
C SER A 276 -10.98 28.52 -23.31
N PRO A 277 -11.38 28.05 -24.52
CA PRO A 277 -11.88 26.69 -24.73
C PRO A 277 -10.87 25.59 -24.33
N ARG A 278 -11.37 24.70 -23.54
CA ARG A 278 -10.76 23.47 -22.94
C ARG A 278 -9.58 22.86 -23.72
N PRO A 279 -8.45 22.55 -23.07
CA PRO A 279 -7.59 21.47 -23.55
C PRO A 279 -8.35 20.15 -23.35
N LYS A 280 -8.43 19.41 -24.43
CA LYS A 280 -9.21 18.20 -24.62
C LYS A 280 -8.98 17.14 -23.54
N ALA A 281 -10.08 16.53 -23.12
CA ALA A 281 -10.21 15.33 -22.31
C ALA A 281 -9.51 14.08 -22.91
N GLU A 282 -8.44 14.22 -23.67
CA GLU A 282 -7.75 13.13 -24.39
C GLU A 282 -6.89 12.25 -23.47
N VAL A 283 -6.51 12.72 -22.28
CA VAL A 283 -5.68 11.91 -21.37
C VAL A 283 -6.51 10.95 -20.50
N LEU A 284 -7.78 11.27 -20.24
CA LEU A 284 -8.69 10.38 -19.50
C LEU A 284 -9.34 9.31 -20.38
N SER A 285 -9.52 9.57 -21.67
CA SER A 285 -10.14 8.63 -22.60
C SER A 285 -9.27 7.44 -22.96
N SER A 286 -7.94 7.55 -22.86
CA SER A 286 -7.03 6.42 -23.16
C SER A 286 -7.01 5.33 -22.08
N PHE A 287 -7.47 5.62 -20.85
CA PHE A 287 -7.47 4.66 -19.75
C PHE A 287 -8.87 4.18 -19.32
N MET A 288 -9.94 4.91 -19.63
CA MET A 288 -11.29 4.60 -19.13
C MET A 288 -12.39 4.50 -20.19
N GLY A 289 -12.11 4.70 -21.46
CA GLY A 289 -13.08 4.42 -22.54
C GLY A 289 -14.43 5.14 -22.46
N ARG A 290 -14.53 6.29 -21.80
CA ARG A 290 -15.75 7.12 -21.79
C ARG A 290 -15.45 8.62 -21.86
N SER A 291 -15.79 9.19 -23.00
CA SER A 291 -16.14 10.59 -23.16
C SER A 291 -17.57 10.76 -22.62
N ASP A 292 -17.76 11.66 -21.67
CA ASP A 292 -18.95 12.49 -21.43
C ASP A 292 -19.06 12.83 -19.96
N VAL A 293 -18.42 13.93 -19.57
CA VAL A 293 -18.80 14.69 -18.37
C VAL A 293 -19.07 16.11 -18.82
N SER A 294 -20.32 16.38 -19.12
CA SER A 294 -20.86 17.73 -19.24
C SER A 294 -21.23 18.19 -17.82
N GLY A 295 -20.42 19.04 -17.24
CA GLY A 295 -20.68 19.71 -15.97
C GLY A 295 -20.29 21.17 -16.10
N ASP A 296 -21.28 22.03 -16.26
CA ASP A 296 -21.17 23.47 -16.23
C ASP A 296 -20.90 23.95 -14.81
N ALA A 297 -19.71 24.51 -14.54
CA ALA A 297 -19.44 25.29 -13.35
C ALA A 297 -18.36 26.33 -13.67
N THR A 298 -18.81 27.55 -13.86
CA THR A 298 -17.98 28.76 -13.79
C THR A 298 -17.47 28.95 -12.37
N LEU A 299 -16.32 28.33 -12.05
CA LEU A 299 -15.59 28.59 -10.81
C LEU A 299 -14.46 29.57 -11.09
N ALA A 300 -14.45 30.68 -10.37
CA ALA A 300 -13.32 31.59 -10.32
C ALA A 300 -12.04 30.84 -9.94
N PRO A 301 -10.85 31.28 -10.39
CA PRO A 301 -9.58 30.63 -10.05
C PRO A 301 -9.40 30.63 -8.53
N ALA A 302 -9.65 29.48 -7.91
CA ALA A 302 -9.51 29.33 -6.47
C ALA A 302 -8.08 28.88 -6.11
N LEU A 303 -7.54 29.47 -5.06
CA LEU A 303 -6.33 28.97 -4.42
C LEU A 303 -6.56 27.52 -3.94
N PRO A 304 -5.52 26.69 -3.86
CA PRO A 304 -5.65 25.37 -3.24
C PRO A 304 -6.04 25.52 -1.76
N ASP A 305 -6.77 24.55 -1.25
CA ASP A 305 -7.21 24.54 0.15
C ASP A 305 -6.08 24.17 1.10
N VAL A 306 -5.11 23.35 0.62
CA VAL A 306 -4.01 22.82 1.42
C VAL A 306 -2.76 22.61 0.57
N LEU A 307 -1.61 22.96 1.14
CA LEU A 307 -0.31 22.50 0.66
C LEU A 307 0.06 21.20 1.37
N LEU A 308 0.61 20.22 0.66
CA LEU A 308 1.10 18.98 1.24
C LEU A 308 2.55 18.73 0.81
N TRP A 309 3.47 18.71 1.79
CA TRP A 309 4.86 18.35 1.61
C TRP A 309 5.12 16.94 2.14
N PRO A 310 6.10 16.22 1.60
CA PRO A 310 6.36 14.84 1.94
C PRO A 310 6.93 14.62 3.35
N GLU A 311 7.12 13.35 3.67
CA GLU A 311 7.80 12.90 4.89
C GLU A 311 9.21 13.52 5.01
N THR A 312 9.51 14.00 6.21
CA THR A 312 10.79 14.67 6.51
C THR A 312 11.19 15.73 5.45
N ALA A 313 10.21 16.45 4.87
CA ALA A 313 10.48 17.54 3.93
C ALA A 313 11.40 18.59 4.57
N MET A 314 11.20 18.84 5.87
CA MET A 314 12.06 19.71 6.66
C MET A 314 13.08 18.89 7.44
N PRO A 315 14.37 18.96 7.07
CA PRO A 315 15.43 18.21 7.73
C PRO A 315 15.97 18.94 8.98
N PHE A 316 15.07 19.51 9.77
CA PHE A 316 15.36 20.15 11.06
C PHE A 316 14.20 19.95 12.02
N ALA A 317 14.49 20.00 13.32
CA ALA A 317 13.46 19.87 14.34
C ALA A 317 12.51 21.07 14.33
N TYR A 318 11.24 20.81 14.15
CA TYR A 318 10.16 21.80 14.25
C TYR A 318 9.48 21.64 15.64
N PRO A 319 9.03 22.71 16.31
CA PRO A 319 8.79 24.07 15.82
C PRO A 319 9.91 25.10 16.12
N SER A 320 11.12 24.69 16.40
CA SER A 320 12.18 25.57 16.90
C SER A 320 13.14 26.10 15.82
N GLY A 321 13.71 27.28 16.04
CA GLY A 321 14.78 27.84 15.22
C GLY A 321 14.33 28.82 14.13
N ALA A 322 15.33 29.43 13.47
CA ALA A 322 15.11 30.49 12.46
C ALA A 322 14.34 29.95 11.22
N LEU A 323 14.67 28.75 10.74
CA LEU A 323 14.01 28.14 9.59
C LEU A 323 12.53 27.83 9.88
N ALA A 324 12.19 27.45 11.12
CA ALA A 324 10.80 27.27 11.52
C ALA A 324 10.03 28.61 11.51
N SER A 325 10.69 29.70 11.90
CA SER A 325 10.10 31.05 11.83
C SER A 325 9.88 31.51 10.39
N GLU A 326 10.83 31.22 9.49
CA GLU A 326 10.72 31.48 8.05
C GLU A 326 9.53 30.72 7.44
N LEU A 327 9.39 29.43 7.79
CA LEU A 327 8.27 28.60 7.34
C LEU A 327 6.91 29.13 7.83
N ARG A 328 6.81 29.57 9.09
CA ARG A 328 5.58 30.20 9.62
C ARG A 328 5.25 31.50 8.89
N THR A 329 6.26 32.32 8.59
CA THR A 329 6.07 33.55 7.82
C THR A 329 5.55 33.24 6.42
N PHE A 330 6.13 32.26 5.74
CA PHE A 330 5.68 31.81 4.43
C PHE A 330 4.19 31.39 4.44
N VAL A 331 3.80 30.52 5.39
CA VAL A 331 2.40 30.03 5.48
C VAL A 331 1.42 31.18 5.79
N ARG A 332 1.81 32.08 6.68
CA ARG A 332 1.00 33.26 7.03
C ARG A 332 0.79 34.19 5.83
N GLU A 333 1.85 34.49 5.09
CA GLU A 333 1.79 35.38 3.93
C GLU A 333 1.03 34.75 2.76
N LEU A 334 1.19 33.42 2.57
CA LEU A 334 0.49 32.70 1.52
C LEU A 334 -1.02 32.52 1.84
N GLY A 335 -1.37 32.46 3.13
CA GLY A 335 -2.76 32.29 3.58
C GLY A 335 -3.34 30.89 3.35
N ILE A 336 -2.49 29.89 3.05
CA ILE A 336 -2.89 28.50 2.76
C ILE A 336 -2.27 27.58 3.82
N PRO A 337 -3.05 26.72 4.49
CA PRO A 337 -2.53 25.73 5.41
C PRO A 337 -1.52 24.78 4.75
N LEU A 338 -0.50 24.39 5.50
CA LEU A 338 0.57 23.47 5.09
C LEU A 338 0.60 22.25 6.00
N LEU A 339 0.53 21.06 5.40
CA LEU A 339 0.87 19.80 6.06
C LEU A 339 2.25 19.35 5.57
N PHE A 340 3.15 19.00 6.49
CA PHE A 340 4.53 18.63 6.16
C PHE A 340 5.14 17.68 7.18
N GLY A 341 6.13 16.88 6.75
CA GLY A 341 6.91 16.02 7.62
C GLY A 341 8.21 16.69 8.09
N ALA A 342 8.51 16.55 9.38
CA ALA A 342 9.76 16.94 10.00
C ALA A 342 10.05 16.09 11.25
N PRO A 343 11.30 16.04 11.76
CA PRO A 343 11.57 15.43 13.06
C PRO A 343 10.85 16.17 14.19
N GLY A 344 10.08 15.44 14.98
CA GLY A 344 9.55 15.89 16.27
C GLY A 344 10.56 15.60 17.38
N VAL A 345 10.79 16.56 18.27
CA VAL A 345 11.72 16.39 19.40
C VAL A 345 10.99 16.73 20.69
N GLU A 346 10.98 15.78 21.59
CA GLU A 346 10.40 15.96 22.93
C GLU A 346 11.40 15.53 24.01
N ARG A 347 11.13 15.92 25.25
CA ARG A 347 11.89 15.44 26.41
C ARG A 347 10.99 14.59 27.28
N SER A 348 11.44 13.38 27.61
CA SER A 348 10.75 12.54 28.59
C SER A 348 10.81 13.19 29.98
N VAL A 349 9.97 12.69 30.90
CA VAL A 349 9.98 13.11 32.31
C VAL A 349 11.35 12.88 32.95
N GLU A 350 12.10 11.90 32.47
CA GLU A 350 13.45 11.54 32.93
C GLU A 350 14.57 12.38 32.24
N GLY A 351 14.20 13.32 31.35
CA GLY A 351 15.15 14.18 30.64
C GLY A 351 15.76 13.56 29.39
N LYS A 352 15.36 12.34 28.98
CA LYS A 352 15.80 11.72 27.72
C LYS A 352 15.17 12.46 26.53
N THR A 353 15.97 12.70 25.49
CA THR A 353 15.46 13.23 24.22
C THR A 353 14.76 12.12 23.46
N LEU A 354 13.49 12.35 23.10
CA LEU A 354 12.67 11.47 22.27
C LEU A 354 12.55 12.06 20.88
N LEU A 355 12.76 11.24 19.87
CA LEU A 355 12.67 11.64 18.46
C LEU A 355 11.44 10.96 17.83
N TYR A 356 10.66 11.72 17.07
CA TYR A 356 9.49 11.22 16.36
C TYR A 356 9.59 11.52 14.86
N ASN A 357 9.18 10.59 14.03
CA ASN A 357 8.87 10.86 12.64
C ASN A 357 7.47 11.47 12.60
N ARG A 358 7.40 12.78 12.39
CA ARG A 358 6.21 13.58 12.69
C ARG A 358 5.67 14.32 11.47
N ALA A 359 4.36 14.34 11.31
CA ALA A 359 3.64 15.24 10.42
C ALA A 359 3.07 16.41 11.23
N PHE A 360 3.19 17.62 10.71
CA PHE A 360 2.70 18.85 11.31
C PHE A 360 1.65 19.50 10.41
N LEU A 361 0.61 20.06 11.02
CA LEU A 361 -0.27 21.03 10.38
C LEU A 361 0.14 22.43 10.83
N LEU A 362 0.44 23.29 9.89
CA LEU A 362 0.71 24.70 10.10
C LEU A 362 -0.35 25.51 9.34
N THR A 363 -1.13 26.28 10.08
CA THR A 363 -2.14 27.18 9.51
C THR A 363 -1.63 28.60 9.47
N PRO A 364 -2.28 29.52 8.72
CA PRO A 364 -1.94 30.94 8.74
C PRO A 364 -2.00 31.58 10.14
N GLU A 365 -2.84 31.01 11.02
CA GLU A 365 -3.04 31.45 12.40
C GLU A 365 -1.98 30.88 13.37
N GLY A 366 -1.31 29.78 13.01
CA GLY A 366 -0.30 29.12 13.82
C GLY A 366 -0.29 27.60 13.73
N ASP A 367 0.30 26.97 14.72
CA ASP A 367 0.43 25.50 14.76
C ASP A 367 -0.95 24.84 14.96
N GLY A 368 -1.35 23.98 14.03
CA GLY A 368 -2.65 23.29 13.99
C GLY A 368 -2.63 21.85 14.51
N GLY A 369 -1.52 21.42 15.12
CA GLY A 369 -1.35 20.07 15.65
C GLY A 369 -0.33 19.22 14.89
N HIS A 370 -0.14 18.00 15.39
CA HIS A 370 0.80 17.05 14.80
C HIS A 370 0.32 15.60 14.94
N TYR A 371 0.90 14.73 14.13
CA TYR A 371 0.74 13.29 14.18
C TYR A 371 2.11 12.62 14.18
N ASP A 372 2.34 11.72 15.10
CA ASP A 372 3.55 10.91 15.18
C ASP A 372 3.32 9.54 14.56
N LYS A 373 4.27 9.10 13.76
CA LYS A 373 4.24 7.79 13.11
C LYS A 373 4.11 6.69 14.15
N GLU A 374 3.02 5.91 14.06
CA GLU A 374 2.72 4.82 14.99
C GLU A 374 3.49 3.55 14.61
N HIS A 375 3.58 3.24 13.32
CA HIS A 375 4.20 2.02 12.84
C HIS A 375 5.53 2.30 12.15
N LEU A 376 6.61 2.12 12.91
CA LEU A 376 7.96 2.40 12.46
C LEU A 376 8.50 1.29 11.54
N VAL A 377 9.40 1.68 10.62
CA VAL A 377 10.10 0.74 9.73
C VAL A 377 11.19 -0.01 10.50
N PRO A 378 11.10 -1.35 10.61
CA PRO A 378 12.16 -2.14 11.23
C PRO A 378 13.49 -1.93 10.52
N PHE A 379 14.58 -1.83 11.27
CA PHE A 379 15.95 -1.57 10.79
C PHE A 379 16.19 -0.22 10.09
N GLY A 380 15.14 0.54 9.79
CA GLY A 380 15.26 1.88 9.22
C GLY A 380 15.03 2.98 10.26
N GLU A 381 14.05 2.79 11.13
CA GLU A 381 13.62 3.77 12.12
C GLU A 381 13.81 3.28 13.56
N TYR A 382 13.85 1.97 13.77
CA TYR A 382 14.17 1.36 15.07
C TYR A 382 14.81 -0.03 14.88
N LEU A 383 15.51 -0.51 15.92
CA LEU A 383 16.01 -1.89 16.00
C LEU A 383 14.99 -2.76 16.72
N PRO A 384 14.54 -3.88 16.11
CA PRO A 384 13.71 -4.85 16.83
C PRO A 384 14.41 -5.37 18.09
N PRO A 385 13.72 -5.47 19.25
CA PRO A 385 14.34 -5.83 20.54
C PRO A 385 15.06 -7.18 20.54
N VAL A 386 14.66 -8.12 19.68
CA VAL A 386 15.33 -9.44 19.53
C VAL A 386 16.74 -9.35 18.95
N LEU A 387 17.13 -8.20 18.38
CA LEU A 387 18.44 -7.95 17.76
C LEU A 387 19.16 -6.77 18.44
N ASP A 388 18.70 -6.38 19.62
CA ASP A 388 19.33 -5.32 20.43
C ASP A 388 20.62 -5.82 21.11
N TRP A 389 21.52 -6.37 20.31
CA TRP A 389 22.86 -6.79 20.72
C TRP A 389 23.88 -5.73 20.31
N ASP A 390 24.88 -5.46 21.14
CA ASP A 390 25.91 -4.44 20.90
C ASP A 390 26.54 -4.50 19.50
N ILE A 391 26.64 -5.68 18.93
CA ILE A 391 27.20 -5.88 17.57
C ILE A 391 26.31 -5.27 16.50
N PHE A 392 24.96 -5.33 16.65
CA PHE A 392 24.02 -4.73 15.69
C PHE A 392 23.87 -3.24 15.94
N GLN A 393 23.91 -2.76 17.17
CA GLN A 393 23.91 -1.33 17.49
C GLN A 393 25.11 -0.65 16.86
N ASN A 394 26.31 -1.25 16.94
CA ASN A 394 27.51 -0.71 16.32
C ASN A 394 27.48 -0.77 14.78
N LEU A 395 26.89 -1.81 14.21
CA LEU A 395 26.78 -1.97 12.75
C LEU A 395 25.74 -1.02 12.15
N LEU A 396 24.72 -0.65 12.92
CA LEU A 396 23.58 0.18 12.50
C LEU A 396 23.62 1.58 13.12
N GLN A 397 24.80 2.04 13.57
CA GLN A 397 24.99 3.40 14.09
C GLN A 397 24.52 4.43 13.06
N GLY A 398 23.55 5.26 13.47
CA GLY A 398 22.94 6.28 12.61
C GLY A 398 21.64 5.86 11.92
N LEU A 399 21.21 4.61 12.07
CA LEU A 399 19.88 4.13 11.67
C LEU A 399 18.99 4.08 12.91
N GLY A 400 17.85 4.76 12.87
CA GLY A 400 16.81 4.62 13.87
C GLY A 400 16.96 5.52 15.10
N GLY A 401 16.18 5.21 16.10
CA GLY A 401 16.07 6.01 17.33
C GLY A 401 14.80 6.83 17.38
N PHE A 402 13.87 6.58 16.46
CA PHE A 402 12.52 7.13 16.57
C PHE A 402 11.70 6.34 17.57
N GLU A 403 10.86 7.07 18.31
CA GLU A 403 9.84 6.50 19.18
C GLU A 403 8.51 6.40 18.42
N PRO A 404 7.72 5.35 18.63
CA PRO A 404 6.39 5.25 18.02
C PRO A 404 5.41 6.25 18.61
N GLY A 405 4.57 6.83 17.77
CA GLY A 405 3.46 7.67 18.18
C GLY A 405 2.40 6.86 18.95
N THR A 406 1.75 7.50 19.91
CA THR A 406 0.68 6.89 20.72
C THR A 406 -0.64 7.66 20.62
N GLN A 407 -0.66 8.81 19.95
CA GLN A 407 -1.81 9.69 19.88
C GLN A 407 -2.59 9.50 18.58
N GLU A 408 -3.90 9.37 18.71
CA GLU A 408 -4.83 9.37 17.59
C GLU A 408 -5.13 10.81 17.20
N THR A 409 -4.50 11.31 16.13
CA THR A 409 -4.67 12.69 15.68
C THR A 409 -5.23 12.72 14.26
N LEU A 410 -6.39 13.36 14.12
CA LEU A 410 -6.90 13.81 12.82
C LEU A 410 -6.51 15.28 12.63
N PHE A 411 -6.22 15.66 11.40
CA PHE A 411 -5.98 17.05 11.05
C PHE A 411 -7.27 17.73 10.60
N PRO A 412 -7.77 18.70 11.39
CA PRO A 412 -8.94 19.47 10.99
C PRO A 412 -8.58 20.46 9.88
N LEU A 413 -9.41 20.52 8.85
CA LEU A 413 -9.34 21.53 7.81
C LEU A 413 -10.64 22.33 7.78
N SER A 414 -10.55 23.63 7.98
CA SER A 414 -11.68 24.54 7.84
C SER A 414 -11.69 25.12 6.44
N LEU A 415 -12.77 24.90 5.71
CA LEU A 415 -13.00 25.43 4.37
C LEU A 415 -14.00 26.59 4.48
N ALA A 416 -13.66 27.78 3.99
CA ALA A 416 -14.42 29.02 4.21
C ALA A 416 -15.93 28.87 3.97
N ASP A 417 -16.33 28.26 2.84
CA ASP A 417 -17.73 28.13 2.45
C ASP A 417 -18.27 26.69 2.47
N ARG A 418 -17.43 25.72 2.87
CA ARG A 418 -17.72 24.27 2.76
C ARG A 418 -17.66 23.53 4.10
N GLY A 419 -17.46 24.28 5.20
CA GLY A 419 -17.44 23.74 6.55
C GLY A 419 -16.09 23.12 6.95
N ARG A 420 -16.11 22.29 8.00
CA ARG A 420 -14.94 21.59 8.54
C ARG A 420 -14.97 20.13 8.12
N LEU A 421 -13.82 19.59 7.80
CA LEU A 421 -13.58 18.18 7.59
C LEU A 421 -12.33 17.73 8.36
N ASP A 422 -12.21 16.43 8.57
CA ASP A 422 -11.07 15.82 9.28
C ASP A 422 -10.29 14.90 8.34
N MET A 423 -8.96 15.04 8.34
CA MET A 423 -8.04 14.29 7.49
C MET A 423 -7.20 13.33 8.33
N GLY A 424 -7.13 12.05 7.93
CA GLY A 424 -6.33 11.02 8.58
C GLY A 424 -4.95 10.90 7.96
N MET A 425 -3.88 10.86 8.79
CA MET A 425 -2.50 10.77 8.33
C MET A 425 -1.99 9.33 8.36
N LEU A 426 -1.24 8.98 7.32
CA LEU A 426 -0.42 7.78 7.21
C LEU A 426 0.99 8.20 6.77
N ILE A 427 2.00 7.94 7.57
CA ILE A 427 3.39 8.30 7.21
C ILE A 427 4.07 7.10 6.56
N CYS A 428 4.39 7.22 5.26
CA CYS A 428 5.21 6.28 4.49
C CYS A 428 4.71 4.83 4.60
N TYR A 429 5.49 3.96 5.24
CA TYR A 429 5.24 2.54 5.46
C TYR A 429 3.86 2.23 6.07
N GLU A 430 3.26 3.14 6.81
CA GLU A 430 1.92 2.95 7.40
C GLU A 430 0.83 2.68 6.36
N ALA A 431 0.99 3.18 5.14
CA ALA A 431 0.04 2.96 4.05
C ALA A 431 -0.07 1.49 3.59
N ILE A 432 0.87 0.62 3.98
CA ILE A 432 0.77 -0.80 3.64
C ILE A 432 -0.17 -1.58 4.56
N PHE A 433 -0.52 -1.02 5.74
CA PHE A 433 -1.32 -1.70 6.75
C PHE A 433 -2.80 -1.30 6.67
N PRO A 434 -3.70 -2.25 6.34
CA PRO A 434 -5.14 -1.98 6.28
C PRO A 434 -5.70 -1.44 7.59
N GLU A 435 -5.19 -1.96 8.71
CA GLU A 435 -5.65 -1.63 10.06
C GLU A 435 -5.45 -0.14 10.40
N LEU A 436 -4.33 0.46 9.95
CA LEU A 436 -4.03 1.87 10.22
C LEU A 436 -4.94 2.80 9.41
N ALA A 437 -5.15 2.52 8.12
CA ALA A 437 -6.07 3.29 7.29
C ALA A 437 -7.50 3.22 7.87
N ARG A 438 -7.94 2.01 8.25
CA ARG A 438 -9.24 1.79 8.87
C ARG A 438 -9.37 2.55 10.20
N LYS A 439 -8.33 2.55 11.03
CA LYS A 439 -8.31 3.29 12.29
C LYS A 439 -8.58 4.77 12.04
N ARG A 440 -7.90 5.40 11.08
CA ARG A 440 -8.14 6.81 10.72
C ARG A 440 -9.58 7.07 10.30
N VAL A 441 -10.16 6.17 9.50
CA VAL A 441 -11.56 6.30 9.06
C VAL A 441 -12.54 6.05 10.22
N ALA A 442 -12.22 5.16 11.14
CA ALA A 442 -13.01 4.94 12.36
C ALA A 442 -13.01 6.16 13.28
N ASP A 443 -11.89 6.89 13.35
CA ASP A 443 -11.74 8.12 14.11
C ASP A 443 -12.46 9.31 13.44
N GLY A 444 -12.94 9.17 12.21
CA GLY A 444 -13.75 10.17 11.50
C GLY A 444 -13.09 10.78 10.25
N ALA A 445 -11.96 10.26 9.78
CA ALA A 445 -11.30 10.78 8.58
C ALA A 445 -12.22 10.73 7.35
N GLU A 446 -12.40 11.87 6.70
CA GLU A 446 -13.13 12.03 5.44
C GLU A 446 -12.18 11.92 4.22
N LEU A 447 -10.88 12.12 4.44
CA LEU A 447 -9.77 11.96 3.50
C LEU A 447 -8.61 11.25 4.20
N LEU A 448 -7.82 10.49 3.44
CA LEU A 448 -6.55 9.95 3.91
C LEU A 448 -5.39 10.68 3.23
N LEU A 449 -4.41 11.04 4.02
CA LEU A 449 -3.17 11.66 3.56
C LEU A 449 -2.03 10.67 3.75
N ASN A 450 -1.16 10.55 2.75
CA ASN A 450 0.05 9.77 2.86
C ASN A 450 1.26 10.61 2.47
N ILE A 451 2.10 10.94 3.43
CA ILE A 451 3.40 11.57 3.17
C ILE A 451 4.50 10.53 3.22
N SER A 452 5.39 10.51 2.23
CA SER A 452 6.38 9.45 2.09
C SER A 452 7.74 9.96 1.59
N ASN A 453 8.79 9.21 1.92
CA ASN A 453 10.12 9.46 1.39
C ASN A 453 10.67 8.18 0.72
N ASP A 454 10.26 7.95 -0.52
CA ASP A 454 10.66 6.78 -1.28
C ASP A 454 12.13 6.86 -1.83
N ALA A 455 12.90 7.90 -1.43
CA ALA A 455 14.32 8.02 -1.82
C ALA A 455 15.18 6.83 -1.37
N TRP A 456 14.74 6.14 -0.29
CA TRP A 456 15.38 4.92 0.19
C TRP A 456 15.43 3.78 -0.83
N TYR A 457 14.53 3.79 -1.81
CA TYR A 457 14.34 2.69 -2.74
C TYR A 457 14.99 2.93 -4.10
N ASP A 458 15.55 4.13 -4.33
CA ASP A 458 16.15 4.52 -5.62
C ASP A 458 15.22 4.24 -6.82
N TYR A 459 15.75 4.09 -8.02
CA TYR A 459 15.02 3.74 -9.25
C TYR A 459 14.62 2.25 -9.29
N THR A 460 13.94 1.76 -8.25
CA THR A 460 13.49 0.37 -8.15
C THR A 460 11.98 0.24 -8.36
N SER A 461 11.44 -0.97 -8.24
CA SER A 461 10.00 -1.23 -8.29
C SER A 461 9.26 -0.87 -6.99
N ALA A 462 9.97 -0.62 -5.89
CA ALA A 462 9.34 -0.33 -4.59
C ALA A 462 8.38 0.86 -4.61
N PRO A 463 8.69 2.03 -5.22
CA PRO A 463 7.76 3.15 -5.25
C PRO A 463 6.43 2.80 -5.94
N MET A 464 6.46 1.96 -6.99
CA MET A 464 5.24 1.50 -7.66
C MET A 464 4.46 0.50 -6.79
N GLN A 465 5.15 -0.44 -6.15
CA GLN A 465 4.54 -1.38 -5.22
C GLN A 465 3.88 -0.63 -4.05
N HIS A 466 4.56 0.38 -3.49
CA HIS A 466 4.06 1.20 -2.40
C HIS A 466 2.85 2.06 -2.81
N LEU A 467 2.86 2.64 -4.01
CA LEU A 467 1.70 3.34 -4.58
C LEU A 467 0.49 2.41 -4.69
N GLN A 468 0.68 1.19 -5.19
CA GLN A 468 -0.40 0.21 -5.32
C GLN A 468 -1.00 -0.19 -3.97
N LEU A 469 -0.18 -0.35 -2.93
CA LEU A 469 -0.67 -0.62 -1.58
C LEU A 469 -1.45 0.57 -1.02
N SER A 470 -1.01 1.81 -1.25
CA SER A 470 -1.75 3.01 -0.89
C SER A 470 -3.10 3.10 -1.63
N LEU A 471 -3.14 2.70 -2.91
CA LEU A 471 -4.36 2.65 -3.71
C LEU A 471 -5.36 1.63 -3.16
N MET A 472 -4.89 0.49 -2.65
CA MET A 472 -5.75 -0.51 -2.02
C MET A 472 -6.46 0.07 -0.78
N ARG A 473 -5.79 0.89 0.02
CA ARG A 473 -6.39 1.60 1.17
C ARG A 473 -7.53 2.51 0.73
N ALA A 474 -7.38 3.19 -0.41
CA ALA A 474 -8.44 4.03 -0.94
C ALA A 474 -9.71 3.23 -1.23
N VAL A 475 -9.58 2.06 -1.87
CA VAL A 475 -10.72 1.20 -2.22
C VAL A 475 -11.36 0.53 -1.01
N GLU A 476 -10.55 0.05 -0.07
CA GLU A 476 -11.03 -0.61 1.16
C GLU A 476 -11.88 0.32 2.00
N GLU A 477 -11.37 1.51 2.25
CA GLU A 477 -11.99 2.46 3.16
C GLU A 477 -13.00 3.39 2.47
N GLY A 478 -13.03 3.37 1.13
CA GLY A 478 -13.89 4.27 0.36
C GLY A 478 -13.50 5.74 0.55
N ARG A 479 -12.19 6.02 0.60
CA ARG A 479 -11.62 7.36 0.80
C ARG A 479 -10.64 7.69 -0.31
N TYR A 480 -10.56 8.96 -0.67
CA TYR A 480 -9.41 9.43 -1.44
C TYR A 480 -8.15 9.32 -0.59
N VAL A 481 -7.05 8.93 -1.21
CA VAL A 481 -5.71 8.99 -0.61
C VAL A 481 -4.89 10.03 -1.37
N VAL A 482 -4.52 11.09 -0.68
CA VAL A 482 -3.68 12.17 -1.22
C VAL A 482 -2.25 11.88 -0.80
N ARG A 483 -1.41 11.51 -1.77
CA ARG A 483 -0.05 11.05 -1.52
C ARG A 483 0.99 12.06 -2.01
N ALA A 484 1.79 12.61 -1.10
CA ALA A 484 2.96 13.44 -1.40
C ALA A 484 4.25 12.67 -1.08
N THR A 485 5.17 12.60 -2.03
CA THR A 485 6.44 11.89 -1.87
C THR A 485 7.63 12.81 -2.14
N ASN A 486 8.76 12.57 -1.47
CA ASN A 486 9.98 13.33 -1.75
C ASN A 486 10.54 13.05 -3.16
N SER A 487 10.67 11.76 -3.52
CA SER A 487 11.26 11.33 -4.80
C SER A 487 10.52 10.16 -5.45
N GLY A 488 9.45 9.67 -4.80
CA GLY A 488 8.62 8.59 -5.29
C GLY A 488 7.53 9.06 -6.26
N ILE A 489 6.35 8.47 -6.15
CA ILE A 489 5.19 8.81 -7.00
C ILE A 489 4.18 9.61 -6.19
N THR A 490 4.13 10.91 -6.43
CA THR A 490 3.12 11.82 -5.88
C THR A 490 1.83 11.69 -6.69
N ALA A 491 0.69 11.48 -6.01
CA ALA A 491 -0.57 11.21 -6.69
C ALA A 491 -1.80 11.51 -5.80
N VAL A 492 -2.94 11.70 -6.45
CA VAL A 492 -4.28 11.65 -5.84
C VAL A 492 -4.94 10.35 -6.29
N LEU A 493 -5.27 9.49 -5.34
CA LEU A 493 -5.83 8.16 -5.56
C LEU A 493 -7.30 8.17 -5.17
N ASP A 494 -8.17 7.66 -6.03
CA ASP A 494 -9.61 7.65 -5.79
C ASP A 494 -10.09 6.33 -5.13
N PRO A 495 -11.25 6.33 -4.48
CA PRO A 495 -11.79 5.16 -3.79
C PRO A 495 -12.30 4.06 -4.73
N LEU A 496 -12.13 4.21 -6.03
CA LEU A 496 -12.47 3.23 -7.05
C LEU A 496 -11.22 2.58 -7.67
N GLY A 497 -10.03 2.91 -7.15
CA GLY A 497 -8.77 2.31 -7.59
C GLY A 497 -8.16 3.03 -8.80
N GLY A 498 -8.61 4.24 -9.10
CA GLY A 498 -8.03 5.11 -10.12
C GLY A 498 -6.95 6.04 -9.57
N ILE A 499 -6.04 6.45 -10.44
CA ILE A 499 -5.11 7.54 -10.18
C ILE A 499 -5.70 8.81 -10.81
N HIS A 500 -6.31 9.64 -9.97
CA HIS A 500 -7.02 10.84 -10.40
C HIS A 500 -6.08 11.95 -10.89
N ALA A 501 -4.92 12.08 -10.22
CA ALA A 501 -3.84 12.98 -10.62
C ALA A 501 -2.50 12.36 -10.24
N MET A 502 -1.47 12.60 -11.02
CA MET A 502 -0.11 12.09 -10.79
C MET A 502 0.92 13.16 -11.15
N GLY A 503 1.98 13.25 -10.34
CA GLY A 503 3.07 14.19 -10.53
C GLY A 503 3.75 14.08 -11.89
N SER A 504 4.48 15.11 -12.26
CA SER A 504 5.17 15.24 -13.54
C SER A 504 6.07 14.05 -13.84
N LYS A 505 6.21 13.74 -15.12
CA LYS A 505 7.15 12.73 -15.61
C LYS A 505 8.28 13.42 -16.37
N GLU A 506 9.49 12.98 -16.11
CA GLU A 506 10.66 13.31 -16.90
C GLU A 506 11.25 12.03 -17.45
N ASN A 507 11.51 11.99 -18.76
CA ASN A 507 11.98 10.79 -19.46
C ASN A 507 11.10 9.53 -19.24
N GLY A 508 9.78 9.73 -19.05
CA GLY A 508 8.81 8.66 -18.80
C GLY A 508 8.72 8.18 -17.34
N HIS A 509 9.53 8.72 -16.42
CA HIS A 509 9.58 8.37 -15.01
C HIS A 509 9.09 9.50 -14.11
N SER A 510 8.27 9.20 -13.09
CA SER A 510 7.86 10.15 -12.06
C SER A 510 8.83 10.17 -10.87
N LEU A 511 9.80 9.25 -10.83
CA LEU A 511 10.78 9.13 -9.75
C LEU A 511 11.86 10.19 -9.87
N PHE A 512 12.22 10.80 -8.74
CA PHE A 512 13.27 11.82 -8.63
C PHE A 512 13.04 13.07 -9.49
N VAL A 513 11.79 13.34 -9.86
CA VAL A 513 11.40 14.56 -10.59
C VAL A 513 10.91 15.59 -9.58
N ALA A 514 11.59 16.74 -9.53
CA ALA A 514 11.14 17.85 -8.69
C ALA A 514 9.99 18.60 -9.35
N GLY A 515 8.97 18.93 -8.57
CA GLY A 515 7.82 19.66 -9.10
C GLY A 515 6.68 19.75 -8.10
N SER A 516 5.58 20.28 -8.57
CA SER A 516 4.31 20.33 -7.83
C SER A 516 3.19 19.72 -8.68
N LEU A 517 2.20 19.18 -7.99
CA LEU A 517 0.98 18.62 -8.55
C LEU A 517 -0.19 19.28 -7.85
N THR A 518 -1.07 19.95 -8.60
CA THR A 518 -2.36 20.37 -8.07
C THR A 518 -3.43 19.38 -8.49
N GLY A 519 -4.22 18.91 -7.54
CA GLY A 519 -5.29 17.94 -7.76
C GLY A 519 -6.39 18.05 -6.72
N THR A 520 -7.61 17.67 -7.11
CA THR A 520 -8.78 17.70 -6.24
C THR A 520 -9.07 16.30 -5.73
N ALA A 521 -9.27 16.16 -4.42
CA ALA A 521 -9.80 14.97 -3.79
C ALA A 521 -11.18 15.28 -3.20
N LEU A 522 -12.05 14.29 -3.16
CA LEU A 522 -13.37 14.44 -2.56
C LEU A 522 -13.33 13.93 -1.11
N ALA A 523 -13.63 14.80 -0.15
CA ALA A 523 -13.87 14.40 1.22
C ALA A 523 -15.19 13.63 1.29
N LEU A 524 -15.14 12.39 1.77
CA LEU A 524 -16.25 11.44 1.73
C LEU A 524 -16.67 11.02 3.13
N ARG A 525 -17.98 10.96 3.35
CA ARG A 525 -18.62 10.44 4.56
C ARG A 525 -19.23 9.05 4.30
N GLY A 526 -19.49 8.32 5.36
CA GLY A 526 -19.99 6.95 5.27
C GLY A 526 -18.85 5.93 5.18
N HIS A 527 -19.20 4.67 5.07
CA HIS A 527 -18.25 3.57 5.16
C HIS A 527 -18.52 2.49 4.12
N THR A 528 -17.50 1.76 3.72
CA THR A 528 -17.62 0.56 2.89
C THR A 528 -18.19 -0.60 3.71
N PRO A 529 -18.77 -1.63 3.07
CA PRO A 529 -19.13 -2.85 3.78
C PRO A 529 -17.95 -3.49 4.53
N TYR A 530 -16.73 -3.42 3.97
CA TYR A 530 -15.52 -3.90 4.63
C TYR A 530 -15.29 -3.23 5.99
N PHE A 531 -15.52 -1.93 6.12
CA PHE A 531 -15.37 -1.21 7.38
C PHE A 531 -16.14 -1.88 8.53
N TYR A 532 -17.39 -2.30 8.28
CA TYR A 532 -18.23 -2.96 9.28
C TYR A 532 -17.86 -4.43 9.49
N LEU A 533 -17.43 -5.12 8.44
CA LEU A 533 -17.09 -6.54 8.48
C LEU A 533 -15.70 -6.80 9.08
N HIS A 534 -14.75 -5.88 8.89
CA HIS A 534 -13.34 -6.06 9.26
C HIS A 534 -13.13 -6.61 10.68
N PRO A 535 -13.77 -6.11 11.76
CA PRO A 535 -13.52 -6.60 13.11
C PRO A 535 -13.90 -8.07 13.30
N TRP A 536 -14.82 -8.56 12.49
CA TRP A 536 -15.37 -9.90 12.59
C TRP A 536 -14.72 -10.92 11.66
N LEU A 537 -14.13 -10.46 10.57
CA LEU A 537 -13.57 -11.35 9.54
C LEU A 537 -12.56 -12.35 10.09
N PRO A 538 -11.56 -11.98 10.93
CA PRO A 538 -10.60 -12.97 11.44
C PRO A 538 -11.27 -14.02 12.34
N ALA A 539 -12.15 -13.59 13.24
CA ALA A 539 -12.89 -14.51 14.10
C ALA A 539 -13.80 -15.46 13.30
N ALA A 540 -14.55 -14.93 12.33
CA ALA A 540 -15.36 -15.71 11.42
C ALA A 540 -14.50 -16.68 10.60
N GLY A 541 -13.33 -16.24 10.13
CA GLY A 541 -12.34 -17.08 9.45
C GLY A 541 -11.87 -18.25 10.32
N CYS A 542 -11.51 -17.99 11.58
CA CYS A 542 -11.11 -19.04 12.52
C CYS A 542 -12.24 -20.06 12.76
N VAL A 543 -13.46 -19.60 12.99
CA VAL A 543 -14.64 -20.49 13.14
C VAL A 543 -14.88 -21.31 11.88
N LEU A 544 -14.84 -20.68 10.72
CA LEU A 544 -15.05 -21.37 9.45
C LEU A 544 -13.94 -22.39 9.16
N LEU A 545 -12.68 -22.04 9.44
CA LEU A 545 -11.56 -22.96 9.30
C LEU A 545 -11.71 -24.17 10.22
N PHE A 546 -12.14 -23.96 11.46
CA PHE A 546 -12.44 -25.04 12.41
C PHE A 546 -13.56 -25.96 11.90
N LEU A 547 -14.69 -25.39 11.47
CA LEU A 547 -15.82 -26.17 10.94
C LEU A 547 -15.43 -26.98 9.68
N LEU A 548 -14.69 -26.37 8.78
CA LEU A 548 -14.14 -27.04 7.61
C LEU A 548 -13.09 -28.11 7.99
N GLY A 549 -12.38 -27.95 9.11
CA GLY A 549 -11.36 -28.85 9.63
C GLY A 549 -11.88 -29.99 10.52
N LEU A 550 -13.14 -30.00 10.94
CA LEU A 550 -13.70 -31.01 11.88
C LEU A 550 -13.34 -32.49 11.58
N PRO A 551 -13.26 -32.96 10.31
CA PRO A 551 -12.86 -34.34 10.05
C PRO A 551 -11.41 -34.65 10.48
N LEU A 552 -10.52 -33.65 10.50
CA LEU A 552 -9.14 -33.84 10.97
C LEU A 552 -9.10 -34.13 12.49
N VAL A 553 -9.92 -33.40 13.25
CA VAL A 553 -10.02 -33.57 14.72
C VAL A 553 -10.57 -34.95 15.09
N ARG A 554 -11.57 -35.45 14.34
CA ARG A 554 -12.17 -36.78 14.58
C ARG A 554 -11.22 -37.94 14.31
N ARG A 555 -10.27 -37.78 13.40
CA ARG A 555 -9.24 -38.82 13.09
C ARG A 555 -8.12 -38.89 14.13
N GLY A 556 -7.73 -37.77 14.72
CA GLY A 556 -6.71 -37.75 15.77
C GLY A 556 -7.15 -38.37 17.11
N ARG A 557 -8.44 -38.76 17.23
CA ARG A 557 -9.02 -39.45 18.40
C ARG A 557 -9.24 -40.96 18.17
N ARG A 558 -8.91 -41.48 16.99
CA ARG A 558 -8.88 -42.90 16.67
C ARG A 558 -7.43 -43.34 16.47
#